data_1064ac67caaf036b1b2795164409c3b0
#
_entry.id   1064ac67caaf036b1b2795164409c3b0
#
_cell.length_a   1.000
_cell.length_b   1.000
_cell.length_c   1.000
_cell.angle_alpha   90.00
_cell.angle_beta   90.00
_cell.angle_gamma   90.00
#
_symmetry.space_group_name_H-M   'P 1'
#
loop_
_entity.id
_entity.type
_entity.pdbx_description
1 polymer ?
#
loop_
_entity_poly.entity_id
_entity_poly.type
_entity_poly.pdbx_seq_one_letter_code
_entity_poly.pdbx_strand_id
1 'polypeptide(L)'
;MYPAFADFLNDVNARMYDLEVPFKSGVYIHPDFKGRSSIKKVLPVIVPKLSYTSLGIGDGLTASISWFRAAKWDTMDIATRQKIFSDLEKYCELDTFAMVEIYNALWALSESTA
;
A
#
# COMPACT_ATOMS: atom_id res chain seq x y z
N MET A 1 25.75 -4.35 -4.64
CA MET A 1 25.70 -2.90 -4.33
C MET A 1 26.07 -2.14 -5.59
N TYR A 2 25.43 -1.00 -5.86
CA TYR A 2 25.63 -0.20 -7.07
C TYR A 2 26.19 1.18 -6.71
N PRO A 3 27.52 1.32 -6.51
CA PRO A 3 28.14 2.57 -6.05
C PRO A 3 27.85 3.79 -6.94
N ALA A 4 27.71 3.55 -8.26
CA ALA A 4 27.40 4.61 -9.22
C ALA A 4 26.05 5.32 -8.97
N PHE A 5 25.14 4.72 -8.20
CA PHE A 5 23.82 5.26 -7.87
C PHE A 5 23.72 5.71 -6.40
N ALA A 6 24.82 5.66 -5.64
CA ALA A 6 24.80 5.93 -4.20
C ALA A 6 24.24 7.31 -3.88
N ASP A 7 24.68 8.35 -4.57
CA ASP A 7 24.23 9.73 -4.33
C ASP A 7 22.74 9.88 -4.64
N PHE A 8 22.27 9.33 -5.74
CA PHE A 8 20.85 9.32 -6.10
C PHE A 8 20.01 8.57 -5.07
N LEU A 9 20.44 7.38 -4.65
CA LEU A 9 19.72 6.57 -3.66
C LEU A 9 19.68 7.26 -2.29
N ASN A 10 20.77 7.90 -1.88
CA ASN A 10 20.81 8.68 -0.63
C ASN A 10 19.88 9.89 -0.68
N ASP A 11 19.82 10.59 -1.82
CA ASP A 11 18.88 11.70 -2.01
C ASP A 11 17.42 11.22 -1.95
N VAL A 12 17.08 10.10 -2.58
CA VAL A 12 15.75 9.49 -2.49
C VAL A 12 15.41 9.14 -1.04
N ASN A 13 16.33 8.49 -0.31
CA ASN A 13 16.12 8.13 1.09
C ASN A 13 15.89 9.37 1.98
N ALA A 14 16.62 10.45 1.75
CA ALA A 14 16.47 11.68 2.51
C ALA A 14 15.10 12.37 2.31
N ARG A 15 14.46 12.13 1.16
CA ARG A 15 13.13 12.67 0.82
C ARG A 15 11.98 11.71 1.12
N MET A 16 12.30 10.50 1.55
CA MET A 16 11.28 9.48 1.83
C MET A 16 10.55 9.79 3.13
N TYR A 17 9.21 9.71 3.11
CA TYR A 17 8.38 9.89 4.29
C TYR A 17 7.36 8.74 4.38
N ASP A 18 7.29 8.12 5.55
CA ASP A 18 6.32 7.05 5.81
C ASP A 18 4.97 7.66 6.22
N LEU A 19 3.96 7.48 5.37
CA LEU A 19 2.62 7.99 5.61
C LEU A 19 1.90 7.32 6.79
N GLU A 20 2.43 6.26 7.37
CA GLU A 20 1.92 5.67 8.62
C GLU A 20 2.22 6.56 9.83
N VAL A 21 3.27 7.37 9.78
CA VAL A 21 3.75 8.17 10.92
C VAL A 21 2.66 9.03 11.55
N PRO A 22 1.84 9.82 10.83
CA PRO A 22 0.79 10.63 11.45
C PRO A 22 -0.23 9.83 12.24
N PHE A 23 -0.52 8.61 11.80
CA PHE A 23 -1.49 7.72 12.44
C PHE A 23 -0.88 6.96 13.62
N LYS A 24 0.33 6.45 13.43
CA LYS A 24 1.05 5.68 14.46
C LYS A 24 1.47 6.54 15.64
N SER A 25 1.88 7.79 15.40
CA SER A 25 2.26 8.74 16.43
C SER A 25 1.09 9.38 17.17
N GLY A 26 -0.15 9.17 16.71
CA GLY A 26 -1.34 9.77 17.32
C GLY A 26 -1.59 11.23 16.95
N VAL A 27 -0.92 11.76 15.92
CA VAL A 27 -1.20 13.10 15.38
C VAL A 27 -2.58 13.12 14.71
N TYR A 28 -2.95 12.05 14.05
CA TYR A 28 -4.29 11.84 13.51
C TYR A 28 -4.89 10.57 14.11
N ILE A 29 -5.98 10.72 14.85
CA ILE A 29 -6.68 9.62 15.54
C ILE A 29 -8.13 9.58 15.08
N HIS A 30 -8.65 8.39 14.82
CA HIS A 30 -10.06 8.17 14.55
C HIS A 30 -10.54 6.90 15.27
N PRO A 31 -11.77 6.90 15.86
CA PRO A 31 -12.29 5.73 16.57
C PRO A 31 -12.30 4.44 15.75
N ASP A 32 -12.58 4.55 14.47
CA ASP A 32 -12.67 3.40 13.57
C ASP A 32 -11.31 2.76 13.24
N PHE A 33 -10.20 3.45 13.55
CA PHE A 33 -8.86 2.84 13.46
C PHE A 33 -8.66 1.76 14.53
N LYS A 34 -9.41 1.82 15.63
CA LYS A 34 -9.32 0.88 16.76
C LYS A 34 -7.89 0.70 17.26
N GLY A 35 -7.15 1.82 17.36
CA GLY A 35 -5.76 1.83 17.80
C GLY A 35 -4.74 1.29 16.79
N ARG A 36 -5.13 1.11 15.53
CA ARG A 36 -4.26 0.60 14.46
C ARG A 36 -3.92 1.69 13.47
N SER A 37 -2.75 1.58 12.84
CA SER A 37 -2.23 2.56 11.88
C SER A 37 -1.97 1.98 10.48
N SER A 38 -2.21 0.68 10.27
CA SER A 38 -1.97 0.04 8.97
C SER A 38 -2.87 0.63 7.88
N ILE A 39 -2.37 0.67 6.64
CA ILE A 39 -3.09 1.20 5.50
C ILE A 39 -4.48 0.57 5.31
N LYS A 40 -4.63 -0.71 5.61
CA LYS A 40 -5.91 -1.42 5.52
C LYS A 40 -6.97 -0.91 6.50
N LYS A 41 -6.54 -0.35 7.62
CA LYS A 41 -7.42 0.23 8.64
C LYS A 41 -7.67 1.71 8.38
N VAL A 42 -6.66 2.42 7.95
CA VAL A 42 -6.71 3.86 7.71
C VAL A 42 -7.47 4.20 6.43
N LEU A 43 -7.20 3.47 5.35
CA LEU A 43 -7.74 3.78 4.02
C LEU A 43 -9.27 3.87 3.98
N PRO A 44 -10.06 2.90 4.48
CA PRO A 44 -11.52 2.97 4.39
C PRO A 44 -12.12 4.13 5.19
N VAL A 45 -11.41 4.63 6.20
CA VAL A 45 -11.86 5.76 7.03
C VAL A 45 -11.54 7.09 6.36
N ILE A 46 -10.32 7.25 5.85
CA ILE A 46 -9.85 8.49 5.21
C ILE A 46 -10.41 8.63 3.80
N VAL A 47 -10.46 7.54 3.05
CA VAL A 47 -10.92 7.48 1.66
C VAL A 47 -11.98 6.38 1.52
N PRO A 48 -13.24 6.63 1.92
CA PRO A 48 -14.28 5.59 1.96
C PRO A 48 -14.57 4.89 0.63
N LYS A 49 -14.16 5.50 -0.47
CA LYS A 49 -14.32 4.93 -1.82
C LYS A 49 -13.38 3.76 -2.10
N LEU A 50 -12.30 3.63 -1.32
CA LEU A 50 -11.24 2.65 -1.52
C LEU A 50 -11.22 1.64 -0.39
N SER A 51 -11.09 0.37 -0.74
CA SER A 51 -10.98 -0.73 0.21
C SER A 51 -10.28 -1.93 -0.42
N TYR A 52 -9.53 -2.67 0.40
CA TYR A 52 -8.90 -3.93 0.00
C TYR A 52 -9.88 -5.11 -0.01
N THR A 53 -11.09 -4.97 0.53
CA THR A 53 -12.04 -6.07 0.72
C THR A 53 -12.59 -6.66 -0.57
N SER A 54 -12.59 -5.90 -1.66
CA SER A 54 -13.07 -6.35 -2.98
C SER A 54 -11.98 -7.01 -3.84
N LEU A 55 -10.74 -7.05 -3.37
CA LEU A 55 -9.63 -7.64 -4.10
C LEU A 55 -9.55 -9.14 -3.89
N GLY A 56 -9.16 -9.89 -4.94
CA GLY A 56 -8.85 -11.31 -4.84
C GLY A 56 -7.62 -11.58 -3.95
N ILE A 57 -6.68 -10.64 -3.92
CA ILE A 57 -5.53 -10.62 -3.00
C ILE A 57 -5.62 -9.31 -2.21
N GLY A 58 -5.76 -9.40 -0.90
CA GLY A 58 -6.00 -8.25 -0.03
C GLY A 58 -4.93 -7.98 1.02
N ASP A 59 -3.83 -8.74 1.01
CA ASP A 59 -2.73 -8.55 1.98
C ASP A 59 -1.36 -8.98 1.41
N GLY A 60 -0.30 -8.39 1.98
CA GLY A 60 1.06 -8.59 1.51
C GLY A 60 1.57 -10.04 1.64
N LEU A 61 1.17 -10.76 2.69
CA LEU A 61 1.56 -12.16 2.87
C LEU A 61 0.94 -13.04 1.78
N THR A 62 -0.37 -12.91 1.58
CA THR A 62 -1.09 -13.62 0.51
C THR A 62 -0.53 -13.26 -0.86
N ALA A 63 -0.19 -11.98 -1.10
CA ALA A 63 0.43 -11.54 -2.34
C ALA A 63 1.77 -12.23 -2.58
N SER A 64 2.65 -12.28 -1.58
CA SER A 64 3.97 -12.92 -1.68
C SER A 64 3.85 -14.42 -1.95
N ILE A 65 2.97 -15.12 -1.23
CA ILE A 65 2.73 -16.55 -1.43
C ILE A 65 2.16 -16.82 -2.82
N SER A 66 1.19 -16.03 -3.25
CA SER A 66 0.54 -16.18 -4.55
C SER A 66 1.52 -15.97 -5.69
N TRP A 67 2.37 -14.94 -5.59
CA TRP A 67 3.42 -14.68 -6.57
C TRP A 67 4.41 -15.86 -6.64
N PHE A 68 4.88 -16.33 -5.50
CA PHE A 68 5.82 -17.45 -5.44
C PHE A 68 5.25 -18.70 -6.10
N ARG A 69 3.99 -19.02 -5.81
CA ARG A 69 3.29 -20.18 -6.41
C ARG A 69 3.15 -20.01 -7.92
N ALA A 70 2.71 -18.85 -8.38
CA ALA A 70 2.53 -18.59 -9.80
C ALA A 70 3.85 -18.58 -10.59
N ALA A 71 4.93 -18.08 -9.97
CA ALA A 71 6.24 -17.95 -10.62
C ALA A 71 7.06 -19.27 -10.61
N LYS A 72 6.86 -20.13 -9.62
CA LYS A 72 7.72 -21.30 -9.39
C LYS A 72 7.09 -22.66 -9.64
N TRP A 73 5.77 -22.76 -9.66
CA TRP A 73 5.11 -24.04 -9.88
C TRP A 73 4.78 -24.28 -11.35
N ASP A 74 5.53 -25.20 -11.97
CA ASP A 74 5.38 -25.58 -13.37
C ASP A 74 4.05 -26.31 -13.67
N THR A 75 3.43 -26.89 -12.64
CA THR A 75 2.17 -27.65 -12.76
C THR A 75 0.92 -26.77 -12.73
N MET A 76 1.04 -25.47 -12.50
CA MET A 76 -0.10 -24.58 -12.51
C MET A 76 -0.56 -24.30 -13.94
N ASP A 77 -1.88 -24.41 -14.19
CA ASP A 77 -2.43 -24.08 -15.50
C ASP A 77 -2.29 -22.59 -15.82
N ILE A 78 -2.27 -22.27 -17.12
CA ILE A 78 -2.02 -20.92 -17.62
C ILE A 78 -3.12 -19.94 -17.16
N ALA A 79 -4.38 -20.36 -17.17
CA ALA A 79 -5.50 -19.49 -16.78
C ALA A 79 -5.44 -19.10 -15.30
N THR A 80 -5.14 -20.06 -14.41
CA THR A 80 -4.96 -19.81 -12.99
C THR A 80 -3.77 -18.88 -12.73
N ARG A 81 -2.65 -19.10 -13.42
CA ARG A 81 -1.46 -18.25 -13.32
C ARG A 81 -1.74 -16.81 -13.75
N GLN A 82 -2.41 -16.62 -14.89
CA GLN A 82 -2.79 -15.30 -15.38
C GLN A 82 -3.73 -14.58 -14.42
N LYS A 83 -4.68 -15.31 -13.82
CA LYS A 83 -5.58 -14.74 -12.81
C LYS A 83 -4.81 -14.26 -11.59
N ILE A 84 -3.85 -15.03 -11.08
CA ILE A 84 -3.01 -14.62 -9.95
C ILE A 84 -2.23 -13.36 -10.29
N PHE A 85 -1.59 -13.27 -11.45
CA PHE A 85 -0.85 -12.08 -11.84
C PHE A 85 -1.76 -10.86 -11.99
N SER A 86 -2.95 -11.01 -12.55
CA SER A 86 -3.94 -9.94 -12.62
C SER A 86 -4.38 -9.45 -11.24
N ASP A 87 -4.59 -10.37 -10.30
CA ASP A 87 -4.97 -10.03 -8.93
C ASP A 87 -3.81 -9.33 -8.18
N LEU A 88 -2.56 -9.73 -8.44
CA LEU A 88 -1.36 -9.06 -7.92
C LEU A 88 -1.20 -7.64 -8.47
N GLU A 89 -1.44 -7.43 -9.76
CA GLU A 89 -1.40 -6.10 -10.37
C GLU A 89 -2.43 -5.17 -9.73
N LYS A 90 -3.66 -5.63 -9.55
CA LYS A 90 -4.71 -4.85 -8.87
C LYS A 90 -4.37 -4.53 -7.42
N TYR A 91 -3.74 -5.46 -6.73
CA TYR A 91 -3.28 -5.24 -5.36
C TYR A 91 -2.20 -4.14 -5.31
N CYS A 92 -1.19 -4.23 -6.17
CA CYS A 92 -0.12 -3.22 -6.25
C CYS A 92 -0.64 -1.85 -6.70
N GLU A 93 -1.58 -1.82 -7.66
CA GLU A 93 -2.24 -0.60 -8.12
C GLU A 93 -2.95 0.09 -6.95
N LEU A 94 -3.75 -0.65 -6.18
CA LEU A 94 -4.44 -0.09 -5.03
C LEU A 94 -3.47 0.39 -3.94
N ASP A 95 -2.41 -0.38 -3.65
CA ASP A 95 -1.40 0.02 -2.66
C ASP A 95 -0.77 1.37 -3.01
N THR A 96 -0.40 1.56 -4.27
CA THR A 96 0.20 2.81 -4.75
C THR A 96 -0.82 3.95 -4.77
N PHE A 97 -2.00 3.70 -5.32
CA PHE A 97 -3.06 4.71 -5.41
C PHE A 97 -3.56 5.14 -4.03
N ALA A 98 -3.68 4.20 -3.10
CA ALA A 98 -4.08 4.48 -1.72
C ALA A 98 -3.13 5.46 -1.03
N MET A 99 -1.82 5.35 -1.24
CA MET A 99 -0.84 6.29 -0.69
C MET A 99 -1.05 7.70 -1.22
N VAL A 100 -1.32 7.86 -2.51
CA VAL A 100 -1.61 9.16 -3.12
C VAL A 100 -2.88 9.78 -2.54
N GLU A 101 -3.93 8.99 -2.41
CA GLU A 101 -5.22 9.46 -1.88
C GLU A 101 -5.13 9.83 -0.39
N ILE A 102 -4.42 9.06 0.42
CA ILE A 102 -4.17 9.38 1.83
C ILE A 102 -3.35 10.68 1.94
N TYR A 103 -2.31 10.83 1.13
CA TYR A 103 -1.52 12.06 1.09
C TYR A 103 -2.39 13.28 0.76
N ASN A 104 -3.21 13.19 -0.27
CA ASN A 104 -4.11 14.27 -0.68
C ASN A 104 -5.12 14.61 0.43
N ALA A 105 -5.67 13.62 1.10
CA ALA A 105 -6.60 13.83 2.20
C ALA A 105 -5.92 14.53 3.39
N LEU A 106 -4.72 14.12 3.77
CA LEU A 106 -3.94 14.76 4.82
C LEU A 106 -3.55 16.20 4.46
N TRP A 107 -3.19 16.43 3.22
CA TRP A 107 -2.88 17.77 2.72
C TRP A 107 -4.10 18.69 2.84
N ALA A 108 -5.27 18.26 2.37
CA ALA A 108 -6.52 19.02 2.47
C ALA A 108 -6.88 19.36 3.93
N LEU A 109 -6.66 18.43 4.87
CA LEU A 109 -6.86 18.67 6.30
C LEU A 109 -5.90 19.72 6.83
N SER A 110 -4.62 19.70 6.43
CA SER A 110 -3.64 20.70 6.86
C SER A 110 -3.99 22.10 6.39
N GLU A 111 -4.53 22.23 5.18
CA GLU A 111 -4.99 23.52 4.65
C GLU A 111 -6.23 24.05 5.36
N SER A 112 -7.14 23.17 5.79
CA SER A 112 -8.39 23.57 6.49
C SER A 112 -8.17 24.02 7.92
N THR A 113 -7.01 23.66 8.53
CA THR A 113 -6.63 24.02 9.90
C THR A 113 -5.66 25.20 9.97
N ALA A 114 -5.21 25.68 8.84
CA ALA A 114 -4.29 26.81 8.76
C ALA A 114 -4.97 28.17 8.95
#